data_fbc999c52824a0e9cfa016e02fac5cee
#
_entry.id   fbc999c52824a0e9cfa016e02fac5cee
#
_cell.length_a   1.000
_cell.length_b   1.000
_cell.length_c   1.000
_cell.angle_alpha   90.00
_cell.angle_beta   90.00
_cell.angle_gamma   90.00
#
_symmetry.space_group_name_H-M   'P 1'
#
loop_
_entity.id
_entity.type
_entity.pdbx_description
1 polymer ?
#
loop_
_entity_poly.entity_id
_entity_poly.type
_entity_poly.pdbx_seq_one_letter_code
_entity_poly.pdbx_strand_id
1 'polypeptide(L)'
;MFKARNKPFVLVFWSRDPDGSQHNTGDSLNQIMPGINGPTSMAGIRNADNNLAQLRKALDELGLAASTNIIISADHGFSTISKESKTSPSAKVSYDDTPKDFLPMGFLALDLAKALDLPLFDPNDKNAKVEGNKHPKAGNGVLGKDPEKPDLVVATNGGSDLVYLPSKDKKLAAKTIKALLEQDYVSGLFVDDQLGRFPGTLPLSSLNLRGKSATPTPSIVVNFRSYASDCGEAPTNCSVQVADTVLRQGQGMHGSFSRGDTMNFMAAIGPDFKAGYVSLIPVSNADVGMTAAQLMGLRGAHNGGLIGRVMSEALPNGIVPFKGVEKSKMSENGLQTVLNLQRVGSQRYFDAAGFPGRTLGLEPDAGKQKTAGK
;
A
#
# COMPACT_ATOMS: atom_id res chain seq x y z
N MET A 1 0.89 -14.07 -35.94
CA MET A 1 -0.27 -14.96 -35.72
C MET A 1 -1.60 -14.20 -35.80
N PHE A 2 -1.89 -13.19 -34.98
CA PHE A 2 -3.19 -12.49 -34.94
C PHE A 2 -3.48 -11.69 -36.22
N LYS A 3 -2.50 -10.93 -36.75
CA LYS A 3 -2.64 -10.20 -38.02
C LYS A 3 -3.04 -11.11 -39.18
N ALA A 4 -2.39 -12.28 -39.30
CA ALA A 4 -2.70 -13.24 -40.36
C ALA A 4 -4.12 -13.84 -40.26
N ARG A 5 -4.72 -13.84 -39.06
CA ARG A 5 -6.08 -14.34 -38.82
C ARG A 5 -7.13 -13.24 -38.90
N ASN A 6 -6.74 -11.99 -39.07
CA ASN A 6 -7.61 -10.80 -39.04
C ASN A 6 -8.60 -10.82 -37.84
N LYS A 7 -8.05 -11.13 -36.65
CA LYS A 7 -8.80 -11.20 -35.40
C LYS A 7 -8.30 -10.17 -34.41
N PRO A 8 -9.18 -9.52 -33.65
CA PRO A 8 -8.76 -8.68 -32.55
C PRO A 8 -8.00 -9.50 -31.49
N PHE A 9 -7.12 -8.84 -30.75
CA PHE A 9 -6.34 -9.47 -29.71
C PHE A 9 -6.25 -8.55 -28.48
N VAL A 10 -5.96 -9.14 -27.32
CA VAL A 10 -5.50 -8.46 -26.13
C VAL A 10 -4.12 -8.99 -25.80
N LEU A 11 -3.18 -8.08 -25.56
CA LEU A 11 -1.85 -8.37 -25.05
C LEU A 11 -1.74 -7.74 -23.67
N VAL A 12 -1.38 -8.54 -22.67
CA VAL A 12 -1.00 -8.05 -21.34
C VAL A 12 0.51 -8.20 -21.24
N PHE A 13 1.18 -7.08 -21.05
CA PHE A 13 2.62 -7.02 -20.80
C PHE A 13 2.86 -6.47 -19.41
N TRP A 14 3.58 -7.21 -18.59
CA TRP A 14 3.97 -6.77 -17.25
C TRP A 14 5.47 -6.47 -17.24
N SER A 15 5.82 -5.22 -16.90
CA SER A 15 7.21 -4.80 -16.70
C SER A 15 7.54 -4.94 -15.22
N ARG A 16 8.63 -5.64 -14.90
CA ARG A 16 9.11 -5.72 -13.52
C ARG A 16 9.70 -4.41 -13.01
N ASP A 17 10.25 -3.61 -13.90
CA ASP A 17 10.70 -2.25 -13.61
C ASP A 17 9.54 -1.27 -13.77
N PRO A 18 9.48 -0.24 -12.92
CA PRO A 18 10.50 0.22 -11.93
C PRO A 18 10.44 -0.46 -10.56
N ASP A 19 9.46 -1.30 -10.26
CA ASP A 19 9.27 -1.94 -8.93
C ASP A 19 10.54 -2.65 -8.45
N GLY A 20 11.06 -3.59 -9.24
CA GLY A 20 12.26 -4.35 -8.88
C GLY A 20 13.50 -3.47 -8.65
N SER A 21 13.67 -2.41 -9.46
CA SER A 21 14.77 -1.46 -9.32
C SER A 21 14.62 -0.60 -8.06
N GLN A 22 13.40 -0.18 -7.73
CA GLN A 22 13.12 0.65 -6.56
C GLN A 22 13.26 -0.13 -5.25
N HIS A 23 12.82 -1.39 -5.21
CA HIS A 23 13.08 -2.27 -4.07
C HIS A 23 14.56 -2.49 -3.81
N ASN A 24 15.36 -2.62 -4.86
CA ASN A 24 16.77 -2.98 -4.75
C ASN A 24 17.72 -1.79 -4.92
N THR A 25 17.23 -0.55 -4.90
CA THR A 25 18.13 0.61 -5.01
C THR A 25 19.18 0.63 -3.91
N GLY A 26 20.42 0.96 -4.29
CA GLY A 26 21.52 1.16 -3.37
C GLY A 26 21.97 2.61 -3.26
N ASP A 27 21.24 3.53 -3.89
CA ASP A 27 21.66 4.92 -4.08
C ASP A 27 21.80 5.72 -2.77
N SER A 28 21.05 5.32 -1.72
CA SER A 28 21.05 6.01 -0.43
C SER A 28 20.84 5.07 0.77
N LEU A 29 21.52 3.95 0.81
CA LEU A 29 21.43 3.01 1.95
C LEU A 29 21.67 3.70 3.28
N ASN A 30 20.77 3.46 4.24
CA ASN A 30 20.71 4.07 5.57
C ASN A 30 20.39 5.58 5.58
N GLN A 31 20.03 6.16 4.43
CA GLN A 31 19.59 7.55 4.29
C GLN A 31 18.25 7.59 3.53
N ILE A 32 17.44 8.61 3.79
CA ILE A 32 16.12 8.75 3.13
C ILE A 32 16.28 9.33 1.72
N MET A 33 17.30 10.14 1.50
CA MET A 33 17.49 10.87 0.23
C MET A 33 18.71 10.34 -0.52
N PRO A 34 18.64 10.18 -1.86
CA PRO A 34 17.50 10.42 -2.74
C PRO A 34 16.42 9.32 -2.71
N GLY A 35 16.64 8.18 -2.03
CA GLY A 35 15.68 7.09 -1.92
C GLY A 35 15.25 6.55 -3.29
N ILE A 36 13.94 6.42 -3.49
CA ILE A 36 13.35 5.98 -4.76
C ILE A 36 13.46 7.02 -5.89
N ASN A 37 13.98 8.21 -5.62
CA ASN A 37 14.22 9.25 -6.64
C ASN A 37 15.67 9.25 -7.14
N GLY A 38 16.47 8.26 -6.74
CA GLY A 38 17.85 8.11 -7.13
C GLY A 38 18.06 7.58 -8.56
N PRO A 39 19.33 7.58 -9.03
CA PRO A 39 19.68 7.17 -10.39
C PRO A 39 19.20 5.76 -10.76
N THR A 40 19.24 4.80 -9.82
CA THR A 40 18.77 3.41 -10.05
C THR A 40 17.28 3.35 -10.36
N SER A 41 16.46 4.03 -9.58
CA SER A 41 15.02 4.11 -9.81
C SER A 41 14.68 4.80 -11.13
N MET A 42 15.37 5.90 -11.43
CA MET A 42 15.19 6.62 -12.70
C MET A 42 15.61 5.77 -13.91
N ALA A 43 16.60 4.92 -13.78
CA ALA A 43 16.98 3.96 -14.82
C ALA A 43 15.87 2.91 -15.02
N GLY A 44 15.27 2.40 -13.95
CA GLY A 44 14.12 1.49 -14.01
C GLY A 44 12.91 2.09 -14.71
N ILE A 45 12.57 3.35 -14.43
CA ILE A 45 11.48 4.08 -15.11
C ILE A 45 11.80 4.21 -16.63
N ARG A 46 13.03 4.60 -16.99
CA ARG A 46 13.45 4.68 -18.39
C ARG A 46 13.41 3.31 -19.09
N ASN A 47 13.71 2.22 -18.38
CA ASN A 47 13.60 0.87 -18.92
C ASN A 47 12.15 0.51 -19.26
N ALA A 48 11.21 0.84 -18.38
CA ALA A 48 9.78 0.64 -18.64
C ALA A 48 9.29 1.48 -19.85
N ASP A 49 9.75 2.72 -19.99
CA ASP A 49 9.46 3.58 -21.14
C ASP A 49 10.04 3.01 -22.44
N ASN A 50 11.29 2.51 -22.39
CA ASN A 50 11.93 1.85 -23.54
C ASN A 50 11.16 0.58 -23.97
N ASN A 51 10.62 -0.20 -23.03
CA ASN A 51 9.79 -1.36 -23.36
C ASN A 51 8.52 -0.94 -24.10
N LEU A 52 7.88 0.14 -23.66
CA LEU A 52 6.73 0.72 -24.37
C LEU A 52 7.11 1.19 -25.78
N ALA A 53 8.25 1.87 -25.93
CA ALA A 53 8.75 2.32 -27.24
C ALA A 53 8.95 1.15 -28.20
N GLN A 54 9.50 0.02 -27.72
CA GLN A 54 9.66 -1.20 -28.53
C GLN A 54 8.31 -1.80 -28.95
N LEU A 55 7.34 -1.86 -28.05
CA LEU A 55 5.99 -2.35 -28.37
C LEU A 55 5.32 -1.46 -29.43
N ARG A 56 5.43 -0.15 -29.29
CA ARG A 56 4.89 0.82 -30.28
C ARG A 56 5.57 0.65 -31.64
N LYS A 57 6.90 0.54 -31.68
CA LYS A 57 7.65 0.29 -32.91
C LYS A 57 7.18 -0.99 -33.61
N ALA A 58 6.99 -2.08 -32.86
CA ALA A 58 6.48 -3.33 -33.43
C ALA A 58 5.06 -3.18 -34.00
N LEU A 59 4.20 -2.39 -33.36
CA LEU A 59 2.85 -2.09 -33.90
C LEU A 59 2.91 -1.29 -35.20
N ASP A 60 3.83 -0.31 -35.31
CA ASP A 60 4.08 0.46 -36.53
C ASP A 60 4.57 -0.43 -37.67
N GLU A 61 5.57 -1.26 -37.44
CA GLU A 61 6.14 -2.19 -38.42
C GLU A 61 5.10 -3.22 -38.92
N LEU A 62 4.16 -3.58 -38.04
CA LEU A 62 3.05 -4.47 -38.39
C LEU A 62 1.87 -3.73 -39.07
N GLY A 63 1.87 -2.39 -39.14
CA GLY A 63 0.76 -1.59 -39.63
C GLY A 63 -0.50 -1.69 -38.74
N LEU A 64 -0.31 -1.87 -37.43
CA LEU A 64 -1.39 -2.03 -36.45
C LEU A 64 -1.55 -0.81 -35.53
N ALA A 65 -0.60 0.14 -35.53
CA ALA A 65 -0.60 1.26 -34.59
C ALA A 65 -1.90 2.09 -34.63
N ALA A 66 -2.39 2.40 -35.83
CA ALA A 66 -3.61 3.20 -36.01
C ALA A 66 -4.91 2.52 -35.52
N SER A 67 -4.87 1.20 -35.30
CA SER A 67 -6.03 0.40 -34.87
C SER A 67 -5.86 -0.25 -33.49
N THR A 68 -4.80 0.12 -32.76
CA THR A 68 -4.49 -0.47 -31.46
C THR A 68 -4.58 0.59 -30.36
N ASN A 69 -5.33 0.26 -29.32
CA ASN A 69 -5.33 1.01 -28.07
C ASN A 69 -4.27 0.43 -27.14
N ILE A 70 -3.52 1.30 -26.46
CA ILE A 70 -2.58 0.94 -25.42
C ILE A 70 -3.05 1.60 -24.13
N ILE A 71 -3.21 0.82 -23.06
CA ILE A 71 -3.48 1.32 -21.70
C ILE A 71 -2.27 0.96 -20.86
N ILE A 72 -1.72 1.94 -20.17
CA ILE A 72 -0.59 1.80 -19.24
C ILE A 72 -1.14 2.05 -17.85
N SER A 73 -0.84 1.16 -16.90
CA SER A 73 -1.23 1.32 -15.50
C SER A 73 -0.12 0.80 -14.59
N ALA A 74 0.18 1.55 -13.54
CA ALA A 74 0.91 1.01 -12.40
C ALA A 74 -0.07 0.26 -11.48
N ASP A 75 0.38 -0.80 -10.83
CA ASP A 75 -0.43 -1.59 -9.88
C ASP A 75 -0.54 -0.89 -8.52
N HIS A 76 0.47 -0.13 -8.11
CA HIS A 76 0.52 0.69 -6.90
C HIS A 76 1.51 1.85 -7.08
N GLY A 77 1.50 2.78 -6.13
CA GLY A 77 2.56 3.76 -5.95
C GLY A 77 3.74 3.17 -5.16
N PHE A 78 4.72 4.01 -4.81
CA PHE A 78 5.97 3.58 -4.16
C PHE A 78 6.47 4.64 -3.20
N SER A 79 7.17 4.21 -2.13
CA SER A 79 7.70 5.10 -1.09
C SER A 79 9.10 4.67 -0.66
N THR A 80 9.95 5.63 -0.29
CA THR A 80 11.24 5.34 0.33
C THR A 80 11.05 4.76 1.72
N ILE A 81 11.81 3.74 2.08
CA ILE A 81 11.75 3.12 3.42
C ILE A 81 12.44 4.02 4.44
N SER A 82 11.75 4.27 5.56
CA SER A 82 12.32 4.73 6.82
C SER A 82 12.32 3.59 7.85
N LYS A 83 13.39 3.47 8.61
CA LYS A 83 13.52 2.56 9.75
C LYS A 83 13.56 3.31 11.09
N GLU A 84 13.08 4.55 11.14
CA GLU A 84 13.19 5.42 12.29
C GLU A 84 11.95 5.35 13.20
N SER A 85 12.21 5.15 14.50
CA SER A 85 11.18 5.25 15.55
C SER A 85 11.81 5.77 16.86
N LYS A 86 11.06 6.64 17.54
CA LYS A 86 11.42 7.15 18.86
C LYS A 86 10.85 6.32 20.00
N THR A 87 9.74 5.62 19.76
CA THR A 87 8.99 4.91 20.78
C THR A 87 9.23 3.41 20.79
N SER A 88 9.67 2.82 19.66
CA SER A 88 9.91 1.39 19.55
C SER A 88 10.98 0.89 20.54
N PRO A 89 10.65 -0.04 21.44
CA PRO A 89 11.65 -0.70 22.25
C PRO A 89 12.65 -1.53 21.47
N SER A 90 12.24 -2.15 20.37
CA SER A 90 13.13 -2.96 19.52
C SER A 90 14.16 -2.12 18.80
N ALA A 91 13.88 -0.89 18.41
CA ALA A 91 14.86 0.02 17.82
C ALA A 91 16.00 0.41 18.80
N LYS A 92 15.83 0.18 20.11
CA LYS A 92 16.86 0.48 21.14
C LYS A 92 17.79 -0.70 21.42
N VAL A 93 17.51 -1.86 20.85
CA VAL A 93 18.37 -3.04 20.93
C VAL A 93 19.42 -2.95 19.82
N SER A 94 20.65 -3.38 20.11
CA SER A 94 21.69 -3.54 19.08
C SER A 94 21.54 -4.89 18.42
N TYR A 95 21.44 -4.91 17.09
CA TYR A 95 21.45 -6.12 16.26
C TYR A 95 22.69 -6.11 15.36
N ASP A 96 23.14 -7.30 14.93
CA ASP A 96 24.35 -7.42 14.11
C ASP A 96 24.16 -6.88 12.68
N ASP A 97 22.92 -6.89 12.19
CA ASP A 97 22.55 -6.54 10.80
C ASP A 97 21.73 -5.24 10.66
N THR A 98 21.35 -4.65 11.80
CA THR A 98 20.52 -3.43 11.82
C THR A 98 21.28 -2.30 12.50
N PRO A 99 21.45 -1.14 11.86
CA PRO A 99 22.08 0.02 12.51
C PRO A 99 21.37 0.40 13.81
N LYS A 100 22.15 0.88 14.78
CA LYS A 100 21.61 1.34 16.06
C LYS A 100 20.53 2.41 15.84
N ASP A 101 19.48 2.36 16.65
CA ASP A 101 18.29 3.23 16.62
C ASP A 101 17.41 3.06 15.37
N PHE A 102 17.67 2.04 14.51
CA PHE A 102 16.78 1.66 13.43
C PHE A 102 15.88 0.49 13.84
N LEU A 103 14.69 0.46 13.28
CA LEU A 103 13.74 -0.64 13.43
C LEU A 103 14.29 -1.90 12.75
N PRO A 104 14.48 -3.01 13.49
CA PRO A 104 14.85 -4.29 12.89
C PRO A 104 13.69 -4.87 12.08
N MET A 105 13.96 -5.87 11.26
CA MET A 105 12.90 -6.67 10.66
C MET A 105 12.09 -7.38 11.75
N GLY A 106 10.75 -7.42 11.60
CA GLY A 106 9.84 -7.97 12.60
C GLY A 106 9.67 -7.08 13.85
N PHE A 107 9.95 -5.78 13.72
CA PHE A 107 9.85 -4.83 14.85
C PHE A 107 8.47 -4.84 15.48
N LEU A 108 7.39 -5.00 14.68
CA LEU A 108 6.03 -5.06 15.22
C LEU A 108 5.84 -6.27 16.15
N ALA A 109 6.31 -7.46 15.73
CA ALA A 109 6.23 -8.67 16.54
C ALA A 109 7.07 -8.54 17.83
N LEU A 110 8.28 -7.98 17.74
CA LEU A 110 9.17 -7.74 18.89
C LEU A 110 8.53 -6.77 19.89
N ASP A 111 8.01 -5.64 19.42
CA ASP A 111 7.40 -4.62 20.29
C ASP A 111 6.10 -5.14 20.94
N LEU A 112 5.27 -5.90 20.20
CA LEU A 112 4.09 -6.55 20.78
C LEU A 112 4.46 -7.64 21.80
N ALA A 113 5.47 -8.44 21.53
CA ALA A 113 5.95 -9.45 22.48
C ALA A 113 6.35 -8.81 23.82
N LYS A 114 7.08 -7.71 23.75
CA LYS A 114 7.47 -6.94 24.95
C LYS A 114 6.28 -6.28 25.65
N ALA A 115 5.40 -5.63 24.89
CA ALA A 115 4.25 -4.90 25.47
C ALA A 115 3.22 -5.82 26.12
N LEU A 116 3.07 -7.05 25.62
CA LEU A 116 2.10 -8.03 26.10
C LEU A 116 2.70 -9.07 27.04
N ASP A 117 4.03 -9.01 27.30
CA ASP A 117 4.79 -9.98 28.07
C ASP A 117 4.57 -11.43 27.56
N LEU A 118 4.70 -11.61 26.24
CA LEU A 118 4.54 -12.89 25.57
C LEU A 118 5.86 -13.36 24.96
N PRO A 119 6.18 -14.67 25.05
CA PRO A 119 7.26 -15.26 24.25
C PRO A 119 7.02 -15.05 22.76
N LEU A 120 8.10 -14.78 22.01
CA LEU A 120 8.11 -14.65 20.57
C LEU A 120 8.87 -15.82 19.94
N PHE A 121 8.31 -16.40 18.89
CA PHE A 121 8.91 -17.45 18.09
C PHE A 121 8.96 -17.04 16.62
N ASP A 122 9.99 -17.50 15.93
CA ASP A 122 10.18 -17.26 14.49
C ASP A 122 9.65 -18.45 13.67
N PRO A 123 8.52 -18.31 12.96
CA PRO A 123 7.98 -19.39 12.13
C PRO A 123 8.88 -19.72 10.94
N ASN A 124 9.73 -18.79 10.52
CA ASN A 124 10.68 -18.97 9.43
C ASN A 124 11.98 -19.67 9.89
N ASP A 125 12.12 -19.92 11.20
CA ASP A 125 13.21 -20.68 11.83
C ASP A 125 12.69 -21.84 12.68
N LYS A 126 11.76 -22.62 12.18
CA LYS A 126 11.17 -23.80 12.85
C LYS A 126 10.60 -23.47 14.24
N ASN A 127 9.97 -22.33 14.38
CA ASN A 127 9.48 -21.83 15.66
C ASN A 127 10.57 -21.69 16.73
N ALA A 128 11.80 -21.34 16.32
CA ALA A 128 12.85 -21.01 17.29
C ALA A 128 12.44 -19.77 18.12
N LYS A 129 12.73 -19.82 19.42
CA LYS A 129 12.46 -18.69 20.31
C LYS A 129 13.36 -17.52 19.98
N VAL A 130 12.79 -16.33 19.88
CA VAL A 130 13.50 -15.08 19.59
C VAL A 130 13.88 -14.45 20.93
N GLU A 131 15.17 -14.35 21.22
CA GLU A 131 15.70 -13.84 22.50
C GLU A 131 16.93 -12.95 22.30
N GLY A 132 17.18 -12.09 23.28
CA GLY A 132 18.37 -11.22 23.31
C GLY A 132 18.37 -10.19 22.19
N ASN A 133 19.44 -10.20 21.40
CA ASN A 133 19.64 -9.31 20.26
C ASN A 133 19.29 -9.94 18.90
N LYS A 134 18.38 -10.90 18.90
CA LYS A 134 17.84 -11.52 17.68
C LYS A 134 16.48 -10.94 17.31
N HIS A 135 16.16 -11.01 16.03
CA HIS A 135 14.85 -10.70 15.48
C HIS A 135 14.40 -11.80 14.52
N PRO A 136 13.09 -11.89 14.16
CA PRO A 136 12.61 -12.87 13.21
C PRO A 136 13.29 -12.75 11.83
N LYS A 137 13.69 -13.87 11.22
CA LYS A 137 14.45 -13.93 9.96
C LYS A 137 13.72 -13.33 8.76
N ALA A 138 12.38 -13.46 8.73
CA ALA A 138 11.53 -12.91 7.66
C ALA A 138 10.47 -11.95 8.20
N GLY A 139 10.66 -11.43 9.41
CA GLY A 139 9.76 -10.46 10.05
C GLY A 139 8.52 -11.05 10.68
N ASN A 140 8.06 -12.23 10.25
CA ASN A 140 6.88 -12.88 10.83
C ASN A 140 7.14 -13.33 12.27
N GLY A 141 6.11 -13.22 13.12
CA GLY A 141 6.23 -13.61 14.52
C GLY A 141 5.02 -14.40 15.03
N VAL A 142 5.29 -15.39 15.86
CA VAL A 142 4.30 -16.19 16.58
C VAL A 142 4.45 -15.89 18.07
N LEU A 143 3.42 -15.34 18.71
CA LEU A 143 3.46 -14.89 20.10
C LEU A 143 2.53 -15.74 20.95
N GLY A 144 3.01 -16.18 22.11
CA GLY A 144 2.27 -17.01 23.06
C GLY A 144 3.18 -18.01 23.75
N LYS A 145 2.64 -18.76 24.71
CA LYS A 145 3.41 -19.78 25.45
C LYS A 145 3.72 -21.02 24.60
N ASP A 146 2.87 -21.32 23.64
CA ASP A 146 2.96 -22.48 22.76
C ASP A 146 2.88 -22.00 21.31
N PRO A 147 3.95 -22.13 20.50
CA PRO A 147 3.94 -21.68 19.11
C PRO A 147 2.94 -22.45 18.22
N GLU A 148 2.51 -23.65 18.61
CA GLU A 148 1.49 -24.43 17.90
C GLU A 148 0.06 -23.97 18.25
N LYS A 149 -0.09 -23.18 19.33
CA LYS A 149 -1.36 -22.58 19.79
C LYS A 149 -1.15 -21.12 20.17
N PRO A 150 -0.78 -20.27 19.22
CA PRO A 150 -0.40 -18.89 19.50
C PRO A 150 -1.58 -18.04 19.98
N ASP A 151 -1.27 -17.08 20.83
CA ASP A 151 -2.18 -16.00 21.22
C ASP A 151 -2.32 -14.98 20.10
N LEU A 152 -1.18 -14.63 19.45
CA LEU A 152 -1.12 -13.75 18.29
C LEU A 152 -0.17 -14.31 17.22
N VAL A 153 -0.45 -13.96 15.97
CA VAL A 153 0.48 -14.10 14.85
C VAL A 153 0.62 -12.76 14.17
N VAL A 154 1.84 -12.34 13.91
CA VAL A 154 2.17 -11.13 13.12
C VAL A 154 2.72 -11.60 11.78
N ALA A 155 2.12 -11.13 10.70
CA ALA A 155 2.60 -11.35 9.34
C ALA A 155 2.99 -10.01 8.74
N THR A 156 4.27 -9.88 8.39
CA THR A 156 4.82 -8.66 7.79
C THR A 156 4.30 -8.47 6.37
N ASN A 157 4.05 -7.21 5.99
CA ASN A 157 3.49 -6.87 4.68
C ASN A 157 4.03 -5.52 4.17
N GLY A 158 5.26 -5.15 4.52
CA GLY A 158 5.89 -3.92 4.06
C GLY A 158 5.38 -2.66 4.77
N GLY A 159 4.64 -1.79 4.07
CA GLY A 159 4.09 -0.54 4.61
C GLY A 159 2.93 -0.72 5.60
N SER A 160 2.51 -1.94 5.82
CA SER A 160 1.49 -2.36 6.80
C SER A 160 1.75 -3.78 7.24
N ASP A 161 1.26 -4.15 8.44
CA ASP A 161 1.33 -5.53 8.93
C ASP A 161 -0.03 -6.08 9.31
N LEU A 162 -0.13 -7.40 9.29
CA LEU A 162 -1.34 -8.14 9.61
C LEU A 162 -1.17 -8.86 10.94
N VAL A 163 -2.06 -8.58 11.88
CA VAL A 163 -2.09 -9.24 13.19
C VAL A 163 -3.31 -10.15 13.29
N TYR A 164 -3.07 -11.40 13.62
CA TYR A 164 -4.11 -12.41 13.79
C TYR A 164 -4.22 -12.78 15.27
N LEU A 165 -5.44 -12.84 15.77
CA LEU A 165 -5.79 -13.39 17.08
C LEU A 165 -6.63 -14.64 16.85
N PRO A 166 -6.05 -15.85 16.87
CA PRO A 166 -6.79 -17.08 16.55
C PRO A 166 -8.02 -17.32 17.44
N SER A 167 -7.90 -16.98 18.73
CA SER A 167 -9.00 -17.10 19.71
C SER A 167 -10.07 -16.03 19.59
N LYS A 168 -9.84 -14.94 18.81
CA LYS A 168 -10.72 -13.75 18.77
C LYS A 168 -10.99 -13.13 20.14
N ASP A 169 -10.04 -13.25 21.08
CA ASP A 169 -10.16 -12.68 22.43
C ASP A 169 -10.19 -11.13 22.37
N LYS A 170 -11.32 -10.57 22.76
CA LYS A 170 -11.53 -9.11 22.77
C LYS A 170 -10.68 -8.37 23.80
N LYS A 171 -10.31 -9.03 24.91
CA LYS A 171 -9.46 -8.41 25.95
C LYS A 171 -8.02 -8.32 25.44
N LEU A 172 -7.54 -9.38 24.78
CA LEU A 172 -6.24 -9.39 24.17
C LEU A 172 -6.18 -8.37 23.00
N ALA A 173 -7.22 -8.32 22.16
CA ALA A 173 -7.34 -7.31 21.12
C ALA A 173 -7.25 -5.88 21.66
N ALA A 174 -7.95 -5.58 22.76
CA ALA A 174 -7.89 -4.26 23.40
C ALA A 174 -6.49 -3.91 23.91
N LYS A 175 -5.77 -4.88 24.53
CA LYS A 175 -4.38 -4.69 24.97
C LYS A 175 -3.43 -4.47 23.79
N THR A 176 -3.57 -5.26 22.74
CA THR A 176 -2.79 -5.14 21.51
C THR A 176 -2.99 -3.77 20.86
N ILE A 177 -4.24 -3.33 20.69
CA ILE A 177 -4.56 -2.01 20.12
C ILE A 177 -3.97 -0.89 20.98
N LYS A 178 -4.08 -0.99 22.32
CA LYS A 178 -3.47 0.01 23.21
C LYS A 178 -1.96 0.08 22.99
N ALA A 179 -1.26 -1.03 22.97
CA ALA A 179 0.20 -1.08 22.73
C ALA A 179 0.57 -0.47 21.37
N LEU A 180 -0.22 -0.74 20.33
CA LEU A 180 0.00 -0.18 18.99
C LEU A 180 -0.20 1.34 18.94
N LEU A 181 -1.21 1.87 19.64
CA LEU A 181 -1.48 3.32 19.69
C LEU A 181 -0.37 4.11 20.40
N GLU A 182 0.44 3.47 21.22
CA GLU A 182 1.59 4.08 21.90
C GLU A 182 2.81 4.22 20.98
N GLN A 183 2.81 3.58 19.79
CA GLN A 183 3.95 3.60 18.87
C GLN A 183 3.85 4.76 17.86
N ASP A 184 4.97 5.47 17.66
CA ASP A 184 5.05 6.59 16.71
C ASP A 184 5.10 6.14 15.24
N TYR A 185 5.48 4.90 15.00
CA TYR A 185 5.50 4.29 13.67
C TYR A 185 4.12 3.81 13.22
N VAL A 186 3.14 3.71 14.10
CA VAL A 186 1.76 3.36 13.75
C VAL A 186 1.02 4.60 13.28
N SER A 187 0.36 4.48 12.14
CA SER A 187 -0.43 5.57 11.54
C SER A 187 -1.88 5.21 11.23
N GLY A 188 -2.34 4.03 11.59
CA GLY A 188 -3.74 3.64 11.42
C GLY A 188 -3.98 2.20 11.83
N LEU A 189 -5.17 1.93 12.40
CA LEU A 189 -5.58 0.61 12.86
C LEU A 189 -6.96 0.27 12.32
N PHE A 190 -7.07 -0.89 11.69
CA PHE A 190 -8.32 -1.44 11.17
C PHE A 190 -8.56 -2.79 11.81
N VAL A 191 -9.73 -2.96 12.41
CA VAL A 191 -10.04 -4.12 13.28
C VAL A 191 -11.17 -4.95 12.68
N ASP A 192 -11.06 -6.26 12.77
CA ASP A 192 -12.11 -7.18 12.35
C ASP A 192 -13.44 -6.83 13.04
N ASP A 193 -14.47 -6.63 12.24
CA ASP A 193 -15.80 -6.23 12.69
C ASP A 193 -16.38 -7.17 13.76
N GLN A 194 -15.95 -8.45 13.77
CA GLN A 194 -16.38 -9.45 14.77
C GLN A 194 -15.82 -9.18 16.18
N LEU A 195 -14.67 -8.51 16.26
CA LEU A 195 -14.08 -8.13 17.55
C LEU A 195 -14.80 -6.93 18.19
N GLY A 196 -15.53 -6.16 17.40
CA GLY A 196 -16.24 -4.96 17.85
C GLY A 196 -15.48 -3.67 17.55
N ARG A 197 -15.81 -2.60 18.26
CA ARG A 197 -15.23 -1.27 18.05
C ARG A 197 -14.27 -0.93 19.18
N PHE A 198 -13.14 -0.35 18.81
CA PHE A 198 -12.12 0.12 19.75
C PHE A 198 -11.79 1.59 19.45
N PRO A 199 -11.51 2.41 20.49
CA PRO A 199 -11.06 3.78 20.27
C PRO A 199 -9.85 3.87 19.34
N GLY A 200 -9.82 4.86 18.46
CA GLY A 200 -8.72 5.09 17.53
C GLY A 200 -8.74 4.22 16.26
N THR A 201 -9.67 3.26 16.13
CA THR A 201 -9.70 2.30 15.02
C THR A 201 -10.89 2.49 14.07
N LEU A 202 -10.78 1.91 12.87
CA LEU A 202 -11.89 1.68 11.95
C LEU A 202 -12.13 0.18 11.75
N PRO A 203 -13.34 -0.25 11.38
CA PRO A 203 -13.60 -1.64 11.03
C PRO A 203 -12.97 -2.01 9.67
N LEU A 204 -12.53 -3.27 9.51
CA LEU A 204 -11.98 -3.79 8.23
C LEU A 204 -12.97 -3.65 7.07
N SER A 205 -14.26 -3.76 7.34
CA SER A 205 -15.31 -3.58 6.32
C SER A 205 -15.29 -2.19 5.66
N SER A 206 -14.76 -1.16 6.34
CA SER A 206 -14.62 0.18 5.75
C SER A 206 -13.64 0.23 4.58
N LEU A 207 -12.68 -0.69 4.55
CA LEU A 207 -11.65 -0.83 3.49
C LEU A 207 -11.97 -1.94 2.47
N ASN A 208 -13.11 -2.63 2.60
CA ASN A 208 -13.43 -3.85 1.84
C ASN A 208 -12.38 -4.98 1.96
N LEU A 209 -11.62 -5.01 3.06
CA LEU A 209 -10.62 -6.05 3.33
C LEU A 209 -11.23 -7.36 3.89
N ARG A 210 -12.54 -7.48 3.91
CA ARG A 210 -13.25 -8.72 4.21
C ARG A 210 -13.67 -9.42 2.94
N GLY A 211 -13.08 -10.58 2.71
CA GLY A 211 -13.39 -11.44 1.57
C GLY A 211 -14.05 -12.76 1.98
N LYS A 212 -14.29 -13.61 0.99
CA LYS A 212 -14.78 -14.99 1.16
C LYS A 212 -13.72 -16.03 0.83
N SER A 213 -12.44 -15.65 0.85
CA SER A 213 -11.35 -16.58 0.58
C SER A 213 -11.14 -17.57 1.75
N ALA A 214 -10.42 -18.64 1.49
CA ALA A 214 -9.99 -19.60 2.52
C ALA A 214 -8.91 -19.01 3.45
N THR A 215 -8.22 -17.95 3.01
CA THR A 215 -7.21 -17.25 3.81
C THR A 215 -7.88 -16.58 5.02
N PRO A 216 -7.36 -16.79 6.25
CA PRO A 216 -7.92 -16.17 7.43
C PRO A 216 -7.95 -14.65 7.32
N THR A 217 -9.05 -14.03 7.75
CA THR A 217 -9.14 -12.58 7.87
C THR A 217 -8.27 -12.10 9.03
N PRO A 218 -7.38 -11.11 8.84
CA PRO A 218 -6.61 -10.54 9.93
C PRO A 218 -7.54 -9.94 11.00
N SER A 219 -7.11 -10.03 12.24
CA SER A 219 -7.84 -9.42 13.37
C SER A 219 -7.62 -7.93 13.46
N ILE A 220 -6.38 -7.48 13.14
CA ILE A 220 -5.99 -6.08 13.10
C ILE A 220 -5.07 -5.91 11.89
N VAL A 221 -5.30 -4.88 11.08
CA VAL A 221 -4.35 -4.39 10.09
C VAL A 221 -3.73 -3.12 10.63
N VAL A 222 -2.40 -3.09 10.67
CA VAL A 222 -1.60 -1.99 11.21
C VAL A 222 -0.96 -1.25 10.06
N ASN A 223 -1.39 -0.01 9.81
CA ASN A 223 -0.76 0.86 8.83
C ASN A 223 0.39 1.62 9.46
N PHE A 224 1.51 1.73 8.74
CA PHE A 224 2.70 2.42 9.24
C PHE A 224 2.76 3.88 8.82
N ARG A 225 3.55 4.65 9.58
CA ARG A 225 3.74 6.09 9.38
C ARG A 225 4.33 6.38 8.01
N SER A 226 3.76 7.40 7.35
CA SER A 226 4.25 7.93 6.10
C SER A 226 4.24 9.46 6.10
N TYR A 227 5.16 10.07 5.37
CA TYR A 227 5.36 11.52 5.29
C TYR A 227 6.07 11.89 3.98
N ALA A 228 6.15 13.16 3.67
CA ALA A 228 6.97 13.65 2.57
C ALA A 228 8.36 14.04 3.08
N SER A 229 9.42 13.60 2.40
CA SER A 229 10.76 14.18 2.55
C SER A 229 10.84 15.49 1.77
N ASP A 230 11.84 16.31 2.09
CA ASP A 230 12.14 17.53 1.30
C ASP A 230 13.05 17.16 0.13
N CYS A 231 12.46 16.69 -0.96
CA CYS A 231 13.17 16.35 -2.21
C CYS A 231 12.99 17.39 -3.31
N GLY A 232 12.34 18.51 -3.03
CA GLY A 232 12.11 19.60 -4.00
C GLY A 232 10.98 19.33 -4.99
N GLU A 233 10.23 18.24 -4.84
CA GLU A 233 9.16 17.79 -5.71
C GLU A 233 7.81 17.74 -4.98
N ALA A 234 6.76 17.35 -5.68
CA ALA A 234 5.44 17.16 -5.05
C ALA A 234 5.50 16.15 -3.90
N PRO A 235 4.75 16.34 -2.80
CA PRO A 235 4.82 15.47 -1.61
C PRO A 235 4.68 13.97 -1.90
N THR A 236 3.85 13.59 -2.88
CA THR A 236 3.69 12.19 -3.28
C THR A 236 4.91 11.62 -4.00
N ASN A 237 5.72 12.45 -4.67
CA ASN A 237 6.98 12.05 -5.27
C ASN A 237 8.09 11.91 -4.23
N CYS A 238 7.98 12.63 -3.12
CA CYS A 238 8.91 12.61 -1.99
C CYS A 238 8.44 11.67 -0.87
N SER A 239 7.59 10.69 -1.18
CA SER A 239 6.96 9.87 -0.16
C SER A 239 7.97 8.94 0.54
N VAL A 240 7.85 8.91 1.86
CA VAL A 240 8.63 8.06 2.78
C VAL A 240 7.66 7.30 3.66
N GLN A 241 7.93 6.03 3.94
CA GLN A 241 7.13 5.23 4.85
C GLN A 241 7.99 4.36 5.76
N VAL A 242 7.52 4.11 6.95
CA VAL A 242 8.04 3.02 7.78
C VAL A 242 7.57 1.70 7.15
N ALA A 243 8.46 0.72 7.07
CA ALA A 243 8.11 -0.59 6.52
C ALA A 243 8.77 -1.73 7.30
N ASP A 244 7.99 -2.78 7.58
CA ASP A 244 8.50 -4.03 8.14
C ASP A 244 8.87 -4.98 7.00
N THR A 245 10.16 -5.09 6.75
CA THR A 245 10.73 -5.79 5.58
C THR A 245 12.22 -6.04 5.80
N VAL A 246 12.77 -6.99 5.05
CA VAL A 246 14.22 -7.26 4.95
C VAL A 246 14.99 -6.09 4.29
N LEU A 247 14.31 -5.21 3.61
CA LEU A 247 14.92 -4.07 2.91
C LEU A 247 15.35 -3.00 3.91
N ARG A 248 16.35 -2.23 3.52
CA ARG A 248 16.98 -1.21 4.36
C ARG A 248 16.36 0.17 4.17
N GLN A 249 16.59 1.06 5.12
CA GLN A 249 16.31 2.48 4.93
C GLN A 249 16.97 3.01 3.65
N GLY A 250 16.25 3.82 2.89
CA GLY A 250 16.68 4.37 1.60
C GLY A 250 16.37 3.48 0.38
N GLN A 251 16.00 2.22 0.59
CA GLN A 251 15.39 1.39 -0.45
C GLN A 251 13.91 1.71 -0.57
N GLY A 252 13.20 1.09 -1.49
CA GLY A 252 11.79 1.36 -1.71
C GLY A 252 10.87 0.23 -1.27
N MET A 253 9.68 0.60 -0.83
CA MET A 253 8.60 -0.33 -0.46
C MET A 253 7.24 0.30 -0.73
N HIS A 254 6.21 -0.50 -0.68
CA HIS A 254 4.80 -0.15 -0.80
C HIS A 254 3.97 -0.94 0.22
N GLY A 255 2.63 -0.82 0.17
CA GLY A 255 1.71 -1.55 1.04
C GLY A 255 1.17 -0.73 2.19
N SER A 256 1.47 0.58 2.25
CA SER A 256 0.81 1.51 3.17
C SER A 256 -0.52 2.02 2.61
N PHE A 257 -1.33 2.62 3.47
CA PHE A 257 -2.59 3.26 3.09
C PHE A 257 -2.45 4.77 2.87
N SER A 258 -1.24 5.21 2.54
CA SER A 258 -0.92 6.60 2.21
C SER A 258 -1.08 6.88 0.72
N ARG A 259 -1.19 8.16 0.37
CA ARG A 259 -1.20 8.57 -1.04
C ARG A 259 0.10 8.23 -1.78
N GLY A 260 1.22 8.03 -1.10
CA GLY A 260 2.45 7.58 -1.73
C GLY A 260 2.28 6.23 -2.44
N ASP A 261 1.45 5.35 -1.87
CA ASP A 261 1.24 4.00 -2.39
C ASP A 261 -0.10 3.83 -3.13
N THR A 262 -1.11 4.62 -2.79
CA THR A 262 -2.46 4.50 -3.39
C THR A 262 -2.65 5.33 -4.65
N MET A 263 -1.91 6.43 -4.81
CA MET A 263 -1.95 7.29 -5.98
C MET A 263 -0.88 6.87 -6.98
N ASN A 264 -1.30 6.16 -8.01
CA ASN A 264 -0.43 5.64 -9.05
C ASN A 264 -0.67 6.29 -10.42
N PHE A 265 0.07 5.85 -11.43
CA PHE A 265 0.04 6.37 -12.78
C PHE A 265 -0.89 5.53 -13.67
N MET A 266 -1.71 6.21 -14.50
CA MET A 266 -2.45 5.60 -15.60
C MET A 266 -2.47 6.51 -16.81
N ALA A 267 -2.25 5.94 -17.99
CA ALA A 267 -2.33 6.64 -19.27
C ALA A 267 -2.91 5.72 -20.35
N ALA A 268 -3.45 6.32 -21.41
CA ALA A 268 -3.92 5.57 -22.57
C ALA A 268 -3.65 6.36 -23.86
N ILE A 269 -3.41 5.63 -24.93
CA ILE A 269 -3.26 6.15 -26.29
C ILE A 269 -3.92 5.19 -27.28
N GLY A 270 -4.51 5.72 -28.32
CA GLY A 270 -5.11 4.93 -29.40
C GLY A 270 -6.36 5.60 -29.97
N PRO A 271 -6.97 4.98 -31.02
CA PRO A 271 -8.09 5.59 -31.76
C PRO A 271 -9.35 5.82 -30.91
N ASP A 272 -9.53 5.03 -29.83
CA ASP A 272 -10.73 5.09 -28.99
C ASP A 272 -10.52 5.92 -27.71
N PHE A 273 -9.43 6.66 -27.60
CA PHE A 273 -9.17 7.58 -26.49
C PHE A 273 -9.12 9.03 -26.96
N LYS A 274 -9.56 9.96 -26.11
CA LYS A 274 -9.43 11.41 -26.35
C LYS A 274 -7.96 11.81 -26.36
N ALA A 275 -7.53 12.51 -27.40
CA ALA A 275 -6.20 13.09 -27.47
C ALA A 275 -6.07 14.31 -26.53
N GLY A 276 -4.94 14.43 -25.83
CA GLY A 276 -4.62 15.57 -24.95
C GLY A 276 -5.56 15.73 -23.76
N TYR A 277 -6.30 14.68 -23.38
CA TYR A 277 -7.23 14.71 -22.25
C TYR A 277 -6.55 14.32 -20.94
N VAL A 278 -6.73 15.12 -19.91
CA VAL A 278 -6.33 14.82 -18.53
C VAL A 278 -7.58 14.65 -17.68
N SER A 279 -7.76 13.46 -17.13
CA SER A 279 -8.90 13.15 -16.25
C SER A 279 -8.62 13.62 -14.82
N LEU A 280 -9.59 14.33 -14.24
CA LEU A 280 -9.64 14.63 -12.81
C LEU A 280 -10.56 13.68 -12.05
N ILE A 281 -11.08 12.66 -12.73
CA ILE A 281 -11.95 11.63 -12.17
C ILE A 281 -11.08 10.47 -11.67
N PRO A 282 -11.27 9.96 -10.46
CA PRO A 282 -10.52 8.83 -9.97
C PRO A 282 -10.78 7.58 -10.82
N VAL A 283 -9.72 6.85 -11.09
CA VAL A 283 -9.73 5.57 -11.79
C VAL A 283 -8.93 4.55 -10.99
N SER A 284 -9.17 3.27 -11.21
CA SER A 284 -8.43 2.19 -10.58
C SER A 284 -8.05 1.10 -11.60
N ASN A 285 -7.17 0.21 -11.19
CA ASN A 285 -6.77 -0.94 -12.01
C ASN A 285 -7.96 -1.85 -12.37
N ALA A 286 -9.00 -1.88 -11.53
CA ALA A 286 -10.24 -2.60 -11.82
C ALA A 286 -11.00 -2.03 -13.03
N ASP A 287 -10.83 -0.73 -13.33
CA ASP A 287 -11.50 -0.04 -14.43
C ASP A 287 -10.89 -0.38 -15.79
N VAL A 288 -9.61 -0.78 -15.82
CA VAL A 288 -8.90 -1.15 -17.06
C VAL A 288 -9.58 -2.32 -17.75
N GLY A 289 -9.90 -3.38 -17.00
CA GLY A 289 -10.56 -4.57 -17.55
C GLY A 289 -11.94 -4.27 -18.11
N MET A 290 -12.74 -3.45 -17.41
CA MET A 290 -14.07 -3.05 -17.86
C MET A 290 -14.01 -2.14 -19.09
N THR A 291 -13.04 -1.23 -19.15
CA THR A 291 -12.83 -0.35 -20.31
C THR A 291 -12.38 -1.15 -21.52
N ALA A 292 -11.43 -2.07 -21.36
CA ALA A 292 -10.97 -2.95 -22.43
C ALA A 292 -12.12 -3.83 -22.98
N ALA A 293 -12.94 -4.39 -22.11
CA ALA A 293 -14.12 -5.18 -22.52
C ALA A 293 -15.10 -4.33 -23.35
N GLN A 294 -15.35 -3.09 -22.92
CA GLN A 294 -16.21 -2.15 -23.68
C GLN A 294 -15.62 -1.85 -25.07
N LEU A 295 -14.31 -1.57 -25.17
CA LEU A 295 -13.63 -1.28 -26.43
C LEU A 295 -13.65 -2.47 -27.40
N MET A 296 -13.63 -3.68 -26.88
CA MET A 296 -13.75 -4.91 -27.67
C MET A 296 -15.20 -5.30 -28.01
N GLY A 297 -16.19 -4.52 -27.60
CA GLY A 297 -17.61 -4.83 -27.81
C GLY A 297 -18.08 -6.07 -27.05
N LEU A 298 -17.35 -6.50 -26.03
CA LEU A 298 -17.74 -7.63 -25.18
C LEU A 298 -18.89 -7.21 -24.28
N ARG A 299 -20.03 -7.87 -24.46
CA ARG A 299 -21.23 -7.67 -23.66
C ARG A 299 -21.56 -8.97 -22.92
N GLY A 300 -21.93 -8.87 -21.67
CA GLY A 300 -22.38 -10.04 -20.91
C GLY A 300 -21.99 -9.99 -19.44
N ALA A 301 -22.56 -10.88 -18.67
CA ALA A 301 -22.22 -11.07 -17.27
C ALA A 301 -20.80 -11.68 -17.18
N HIS A 302 -19.94 -11.08 -16.38
CA HIS A 302 -18.67 -11.66 -16.00
C HIS A 302 -18.88 -12.68 -14.87
N ASN A 303 -18.12 -13.76 -14.91
CA ASN A 303 -18.09 -14.77 -13.83
C ASN A 303 -17.15 -14.29 -12.71
N GLY A 304 -17.59 -13.35 -11.88
CA GLY A 304 -16.77 -12.84 -10.78
C GLY A 304 -17.31 -11.58 -10.16
N GLY A 305 -16.61 -11.07 -9.17
CA GLY A 305 -16.96 -9.85 -8.43
C GLY A 305 -16.28 -8.60 -8.97
N LEU A 306 -16.16 -8.45 -10.30
CA LEU A 306 -15.56 -7.24 -10.89
C LEU A 306 -16.38 -6.00 -10.50
N ILE A 307 -15.72 -5.03 -9.90
CA ILE A 307 -16.32 -3.78 -9.42
C ILE A 307 -15.89 -2.55 -10.23
N GLY A 308 -15.04 -2.72 -11.24
CA GLY A 308 -14.59 -1.63 -12.09
C GLY A 308 -15.72 -1.02 -12.91
N ARG A 309 -15.52 0.22 -13.33
CA ARG A 309 -16.39 0.92 -14.30
C ARG A 309 -15.68 1.12 -15.64
N VAL A 310 -16.43 1.46 -16.66
CA VAL A 310 -15.84 1.98 -17.90
C VAL A 310 -15.40 3.43 -17.66
N MET A 311 -14.17 3.75 -18.04
CA MET A 311 -13.60 5.11 -17.99
C MET A 311 -14.15 5.95 -19.14
N SER A 312 -15.47 6.14 -19.17
CA SER A 312 -16.19 6.80 -20.27
C SER A 312 -15.71 8.20 -20.56
N GLU A 313 -15.28 8.93 -19.53
CA GLU A 313 -14.73 10.29 -19.64
C GLU A 313 -13.49 10.38 -20.53
N ALA A 314 -12.73 9.31 -20.67
CA ALA A 314 -11.54 9.23 -21.51
C ALA A 314 -11.85 8.81 -22.96
N LEU A 315 -13.07 8.34 -23.24
CA LEU A 315 -13.49 7.87 -24.58
C LEU A 315 -14.10 9.02 -25.40
N PRO A 316 -14.03 8.98 -26.76
CA PRO A 316 -14.69 9.96 -27.62
C PRO A 316 -16.19 10.04 -27.29
N ASN A 317 -16.72 11.25 -27.20
CA ASN A 317 -18.11 11.51 -26.82
C ASN A 317 -18.56 10.98 -25.46
N GLY A 318 -17.63 10.48 -24.64
CA GLY A 318 -17.94 10.00 -23.29
C GLY A 318 -18.23 11.14 -22.32
N ILE A 319 -19.15 10.87 -21.39
CA ILE A 319 -19.61 11.84 -20.38
C ILE A 319 -18.69 11.78 -19.17
N VAL A 320 -18.31 12.94 -18.66
CA VAL A 320 -17.58 13.08 -17.39
C VAL A 320 -18.55 12.77 -16.25
N PRO A 321 -18.32 11.73 -15.46
CA PRO A 321 -19.21 11.39 -14.35
C PRO A 321 -19.08 12.37 -13.19
N PHE A 322 -20.11 12.44 -12.36
CA PHE A 322 -20.06 13.22 -11.13
C PHE A 322 -19.06 12.59 -10.13
N LYS A 323 -18.19 13.43 -9.58
CA LYS A 323 -17.21 13.08 -8.56
C LYS A 323 -17.62 13.63 -7.21
N GLY A 324 -17.54 12.82 -6.16
CA GLY A 324 -17.73 13.20 -4.77
C GLY A 324 -16.55 12.79 -3.90
N VAL A 325 -16.48 13.34 -2.69
CA VAL A 325 -15.51 12.96 -1.65
C VAL A 325 -16.28 12.47 -0.44
N GLU A 326 -15.83 11.37 0.14
CA GLU A 326 -16.38 10.79 1.37
C GLU A 326 -15.25 10.67 2.39
N LYS A 327 -15.47 11.19 3.58
CA LYS A 327 -14.52 11.13 4.70
C LYS A 327 -15.20 10.50 5.90
N SER A 328 -14.51 9.62 6.62
CA SER A 328 -14.98 9.17 7.92
C SER A 328 -14.91 10.32 8.94
N LYS A 329 -15.78 10.26 9.96
CA LYS A 329 -15.75 11.26 11.02
C LYS A 329 -14.45 11.15 11.82
N MET A 330 -13.83 12.30 12.10
CA MET A 330 -12.68 12.40 13.00
C MET A 330 -13.16 12.39 14.46
N SER A 331 -12.36 11.82 15.34
CA SER A 331 -12.57 11.95 16.79
C SER A 331 -12.13 13.33 17.28
N GLU A 332 -12.86 13.90 18.22
CA GLU A 332 -12.48 15.18 18.82
C GLU A 332 -11.30 15.04 19.79
N ASN A 333 -11.07 13.84 20.33
CA ASN A 333 -10.06 13.56 21.35
C ASN A 333 -9.17 12.36 20.95
N GLY A 334 -7.87 12.59 20.79
CA GLY A 334 -6.86 11.55 20.61
C GLY A 334 -6.62 11.09 19.16
N LEU A 335 -5.81 10.04 18.99
CA LEU A 335 -5.53 9.43 17.69
C LEU A 335 -6.76 8.69 17.19
N GLN A 336 -7.20 9.04 15.98
CA GLN A 336 -8.33 8.39 15.32
C GLN A 336 -7.95 8.03 13.89
N THR A 337 -8.10 6.76 13.52
CA THR A 337 -8.01 6.33 12.13
C THR A 337 -9.15 6.95 11.33
N VAL A 338 -8.82 7.63 10.24
CA VAL A 338 -9.78 8.19 9.29
C VAL A 338 -9.60 7.54 7.93
N LEU A 339 -10.63 7.62 7.10
CA LEU A 339 -10.65 7.08 5.74
C LEU A 339 -11.16 8.15 4.79
N ASN A 340 -10.37 8.48 3.79
CA ASN A 340 -10.76 9.32 2.67
C ASN A 340 -11.01 8.45 1.44
N LEU A 341 -12.16 8.67 0.82
CA LEU A 341 -12.61 8.00 -0.39
C LEU A 341 -13.04 9.05 -1.42
N GLN A 342 -12.88 8.71 -2.68
CA GLN A 342 -13.53 9.43 -3.79
C GLN A 342 -14.68 8.58 -4.32
N ARG A 343 -15.75 9.20 -4.78
CA ARG A 343 -16.93 8.52 -5.33
C ARG A 343 -17.18 8.95 -6.76
N VAL A 344 -17.50 7.96 -7.60
CA VAL A 344 -17.96 8.18 -8.98
C VAL A 344 -19.20 7.32 -9.18
N GLY A 345 -20.37 7.95 -9.18
CA GLY A 345 -21.62 7.22 -9.13
C GLY A 345 -21.73 6.35 -7.87
N SER A 346 -21.91 5.05 -8.04
CA SER A 346 -21.94 4.06 -6.96
C SER A 346 -20.53 3.53 -6.58
N GLN A 347 -19.51 3.79 -7.40
CA GLN A 347 -18.15 3.29 -7.16
C GLN A 347 -17.42 4.14 -6.12
N ARG A 348 -16.63 3.46 -5.29
CA ARG A 348 -15.79 4.08 -4.25
C ARG A 348 -14.33 3.79 -4.59
N TYR A 349 -13.53 4.83 -4.60
CA TYR A 349 -12.10 4.78 -4.85
C TYR A 349 -11.38 5.13 -3.56
N PHE A 350 -10.48 4.26 -3.13
CA PHE A 350 -9.65 4.49 -1.96
C PHE A 350 -8.67 5.65 -2.24
N ASP A 351 -8.56 6.59 -1.32
CA ASP A 351 -7.63 7.71 -1.41
C ASP A 351 -6.50 7.55 -0.39
N ALA A 352 -6.81 7.67 0.91
CA ALA A 352 -5.86 7.43 1.98
C ALA A 352 -6.59 7.05 3.28
N ALA A 353 -5.93 6.27 4.14
CA ALA A 353 -6.48 5.94 5.45
C ALA A 353 -5.40 5.83 6.53
N GLY A 354 -5.70 6.37 7.72
CA GLY A 354 -4.77 6.37 8.85
C GLY A 354 -4.99 7.54 9.79
N PHE A 355 -3.98 7.87 10.59
CA PHE A 355 -4.02 9.03 11.49
C PHE A 355 -3.61 10.30 10.74
N PRO A 356 -4.41 11.38 10.80
CA PRO A 356 -4.00 12.68 10.27
C PRO A 356 -2.68 13.14 10.88
N GLY A 357 -1.77 13.64 10.01
CA GLY A 357 -0.42 14.05 10.40
C GLY A 357 0.59 12.91 10.58
N ARG A 358 0.15 11.64 10.47
CA ARG A 358 1.04 10.47 10.43
C ARG A 358 0.92 9.66 9.13
N THR A 359 -0.01 10.05 8.27
CA THR A 359 -0.26 9.40 6.98
C THR A 359 -0.21 10.44 5.88
N LEU A 360 0.66 10.25 4.90
CA LEU A 360 0.77 11.14 3.75
C LEU A 360 -0.57 11.19 2.98
N GLY A 361 -1.09 12.38 2.78
CA GLY A 361 -2.40 12.63 2.18
C GLY A 361 -3.53 12.80 3.18
N LEU A 362 -3.23 12.71 4.50
CA LEU A 362 -4.17 13.00 5.58
C LEU A 362 -3.59 14.09 6.48
N GLU A 363 -3.78 15.34 6.08
CA GLU A 363 -3.33 16.49 6.86
C GLU A 363 -4.17 16.66 8.12
N PRO A 364 -3.57 17.12 9.24
CA PRO A 364 -4.32 17.54 10.40
C PRO A 364 -5.29 18.68 10.05
N ASP A 365 -6.47 18.72 10.66
CA ASP A 365 -7.36 19.86 10.49
C ASP A 365 -6.66 21.16 10.92
N ALA A 366 -6.58 22.13 10.03
CA ALA A 366 -5.90 23.41 10.23
C ALA A 366 -6.44 24.25 11.42
N GLY A 367 -7.55 23.79 12.05
CA GLY A 367 -8.17 24.45 13.21
C GLY A 367 -7.63 24.04 14.58
N LYS A 368 -6.79 22.98 14.70
CA LYS A 368 -6.40 22.42 16.02
C LYS A 368 -4.90 22.55 16.37
N GLN A 369 -4.09 23.30 15.60
CA GLN A 369 -2.66 23.50 15.92
C GLN A 369 -2.36 24.60 16.96
N LYS A 370 -3.36 25.13 17.68
CA LYS A 370 -3.14 26.13 18.71
C LYS A 370 -3.50 25.59 20.09
N THR A 371 -2.75 24.68 20.68
CA THR A 371 -2.58 24.51 22.14
C THR A 371 -1.66 23.34 22.50
N ALA A 372 -0.47 23.28 21.95
CA ALA A 372 0.60 22.47 22.54
C ALA A 372 1.90 23.27 22.49
N GLY A 373 1.92 24.33 23.31
CA GLY A 373 3.08 25.19 23.44
C GLY A 373 2.88 26.20 24.57
N LYS A 374 3.02 25.71 25.81
CA LYS A 374 3.56 26.46 26.96
C LYS A 374 3.97 25.48 28.04
#